data_e7cf587fa61db4d2a81c5cd063de4667
#
_entry.id   e7cf587fa61db4d2a81c5cd063de4667
#
_cell.length_a   1.000
_cell.length_b   1.000
_cell.length_c   1.000
_cell.angle_alpha   90.00
_cell.angle_beta   90.00
_cell.angle_gamma   90.00
#
_symmetry.space_group_name_H-M   'P 1'
#
loop_
_entity.id
_entity.type
_entity.pdbx_description
1 polymer ?
#
loop_
_entity_poly.entity_id
_entity_poly.type
_entity_poly.pdbx_seq_one_letter_code
_entity_poly.pdbx_strand_id
1 'polypeptide(L)'
;MKSPQRRPAAKASSAPQLFATGAVARLVGIPPARVRAFARAGFCHPGRRGRLYEFSFQDVVLLRAALGLMKGRVPSRRVRTALRQLERQLPADRPLTGVRISAVDGNVVVRDGGTAWRPESGQVLFSFLTDPLARRAKVLPATRPRPRNNGRRRPDDNADDCFERGLILEQEGDLVGARQAYERSIELDPELGDAYVNLGRLFHQEGDAIRAGELYSQATDCQPDDPVAHYNLALALEDQKNLPDAVSHYRRAVEIAPDFADAHFNLGRLLDRLGRHTEAVRHLLVYKRLMRES
;
A
#
# COMPACT_ATOMS: atom_id res chain seq x y z
N MET A 1 29.05 16.01 52.74
CA MET A 1 27.66 15.56 52.52
C MET A 1 27.60 14.74 51.27
N LYS A 2 27.48 13.41 51.44
CA LYS A 2 27.40 12.46 50.30
C LYS A 2 25.94 12.18 50.01
N SER A 3 25.48 12.47 48.75
CA SER A 3 24.14 12.16 48.27
C SER A 3 23.95 10.64 48.09
N PRO A 4 22.79 10.08 48.41
CA PRO A 4 22.55 8.63 48.24
C PRO A 4 22.26 8.29 46.78
N GLN A 5 23.06 7.37 46.25
CA GLN A 5 22.83 6.76 44.94
C GLN A 5 21.52 5.95 44.94
N ARG A 6 20.56 6.31 44.06
CA ARG A 6 19.37 5.54 43.78
C ARG A 6 19.79 4.22 43.06
N ARG A 7 19.51 3.11 43.71
CA ARG A 7 19.57 1.78 43.12
C ARG A 7 18.54 1.68 41.98
N PRO A 8 18.90 1.10 40.80
CA PRO A 8 17.92 0.82 39.76
C PRO A 8 16.95 -0.27 40.24
N ALA A 9 15.65 0.01 40.09
CA ALA A 9 14.60 -0.94 40.40
C ALA A 9 14.78 -2.21 39.55
N ALA A 10 14.90 -3.34 40.21
CA ALA A 10 14.93 -4.65 39.61
C ALA A 10 13.64 -4.88 38.80
N LYS A 11 13.77 -5.22 37.50
CA LYS A 11 12.66 -5.68 36.68
C LYS A 11 12.10 -6.94 37.36
N ALA A 12 10.90 -6.85 37.89
CA ALA A 12 10.14 -7.98 38.39
C ALA A 12 9.91 -8.95 37.21
N SER A 13 10.59 -10.06 37.21
CA SER A 13 10.29 -11.22 36.36
C SER A 13 8.96 -11.79 36.80
N SER A 14 7.84 -11.34 36.22
CA SER A 14 6.55 -11.94 36.42
C SER A 14 6.56 -13.34 35.77
N ALA A 15 6.33 -14.40 36.58
CA ALA A 15 6.14 -15.74 36.07
C ALA A 15 5.10 -15.74 34.93
N PRO A 16 5.29 -16.52 33.85
CA PRO A 16 4.38 -16.54 32.72
C PRO A 16 2.97 -16.91 33.20
N GLN A 17 2.00 -16.04 32.93
CA GLN A 17 0.61 -16.26 33.30
C GLN A 17 0.05 -17.43 32.48
N LEU A 18 -0.28 -18.55 33.14
CA LEU A 18 -0.83 -19.73 32.51
C LEU A 18 -2.36 -19.78 32.71
N PHE A 19 -3.07 -20.20 31.68
CA PHE A 19 -4.53 -20.28 31.66
C PHE A 19 -5.00 -21.73 31.57
N ALA A 20 -5.96 -22.12 32.43
CA ALA A 20 -6.66 -23.38 32.29
C ALA A 20 -7.60 -23.38 31.08
N THR A 21 -7.93 -24.58 30.55
CA THR A 21 -8.82 -24.75 29.38
C THR A 21 -10.14 -23.98 29.48
N GLY A 22 -10.75 -23.94 30.67
CA GLY A 22 -12.01 -23.22 30.90
C GLY A 22 -11.87 -21.70 30.82
N ALA A 23 -10.73 -21.14 31.24
CA ALA A 23 -10.43 -19.72 31.12
C ALA A 23 -10.22 -19.35 29.66
N VAL A 24 -9.44 -20.13 28.89
CA VAL A 24 -9.24 -19.95 27.46
C VAL A 24 -10.55 -20.02 26.69
N ALA A 25 -11.41 -20.99 27.03
CA ALA A 25 -12.74 -21.15 26.43
C ALA A 25 -13.58 -19.87 26.53
N ARG A 26 -13.58 -19.22 27.70
CA ARG A 26 -14.27 -17.93 27.92
C ARG A 26 -13.64 -16.78 27.13
N LEU A 27 -12.29 -16.68 27.15
CA LEU A 27 -11.56 -15.61 26.46
C LEU A 27 -11.71 -15.66 24.93
N VAL A 28 -11.81 -16.87 24.37
CA VAL A 28 -11.87 -17.09 22.92
C VAL A 28 -13.32 -17.28 22.42
N GLY A 29 -14.27 -17.48 23.33
CA GLY A 29 -15.69 -17.63 22.99
C GLY A 29 -16.06 -18.97 22.34
N ILE A 30 -15.39 -20.07 22.73
CA ILE A 30 -15.68 -21.42 22.21
C ILE A 30 -15.75 -22.45 23.34
N PRO A 31 -16.47 -23.60 23.17
CA PRO A 31 -16.56 -24.63 24.18
C PRO A 31 -15.19 -25.22 24.57
N PRO A 32 -14.98 -25.63 25.85
CA PRO A 32 -13.71 -26.23 26.30
C PRO A 32 -13.28 -27.47 25.51
N ALA A 33 -14.24 -28.24 25.01
CA ALA A 33 -13.98 -29.42 24.17
C ALA A 33 -13.31 -29.00 22.84
N ARG A 34 -13.74 -27.86 22.27
CA ARG A 34 -13.19 -27.33 21.03
C ARG A 34 -11.80 -26.75 21.25
N VAL A 35 -11.53 -26.09 22.39
CA VAL A 35 -10.17 -25.65 22.78
C VAL A 35 -9.21 -26.85 22.80
N ARG A 36 -9.60 -27.96 23.45
CA ARG A 36 -8.79 -29.17 23.48
C ARG A 36 -8.58 -29.80 22.10
N ALA A 37 -9.60 -29.75 21.23
CA ALA A 37 -9.49 -30.22 19.86
C ALA A 37 -8.48 -29.40 19.04
N PHE A 38 -8.46 -28.07 19.19
CA PHE A 38 -7.48 -27.18 18.55
C PHE A 38 -6.06 -27.45 19.05
N ALA A 39 -5.85 -27.65 20.35
CA ALA A 39 -4.56 -28.01 20.92
C ALA A 39 -4.05 -29.35 20.35
N ARG A 40 -4.92 -30.38 20.31
CA ARG A 40 -4.58 -31.68 19.69
C ARG A 40 -4.30 -31.61 18.22
N ALA A 41 -4.97 -30.71 17.50
CA ALA A 41 -4.75 -30.49 16.07
C ALA A 41 -3.51 -29.63 15.77
N GLY A 42 -2.78 -29.13 16.79
CA GLY A 42 -1.53 -28.38 16.63
C GLY A 42 -1.71 -26.95 16.15
N PHE A 43 -2.79 -26.28 16.58
CA PHE A 43 -2.97 -24.83 16.36
C PHE A 43 -2.30 -23.98 17.44
N CYS A 44 -1.96 -24.55 18.56
CA CYS A 44 -1.20 -23.99 19.66
C CYS A 44 -0.47 -25.11 20.40
N HIS A 45 0.49 -24.77 21.27
CA HIS A 45 1.38 -25.71 21.92
C HIS A 45 1.35 -25.56 23.44
N PRO A 46 0.17 -25.77 24.08
CA PRO A 46 0.04 -25.63 25.54
C PRO A 46 0.90 -26.63 26.31
N GLY A 47 1.43 -26.19 27.45
CA GLY A 47 2.05 -27.05 28.42
C GLY A 47 1.05 -28.08 29.01
N ARG A 48 1.55 -29.08 29.71
CA ARG A 48 0.73 -30.04 30.43
C ARG A 48 1.14 -30.13 31.91
N ARG A 49 0.14 -30.06 32.77
CA ARG A 49 0.30 -30.37 34.18
C ARG A 49 -0.56 -31.62 34.52
N GLY A 50 0.08 -32.79 34.49
CA GLY A 50 -0.63 -34.06 34.55
C GLY A 50 -1.55 -34.24 33.32
N ARG A 51 -2.88 -34.41 33.57
CA ARG A 51 -3.88 -34.54 32.49
C ARG A 51 -4.46 -33.20 31.98
N LEU A 52 -4.07 -32.08 32.58
CA LEU A 52 -4.61 -30.76 32.27
C LEU A 52 -3.70 -30.01 31.30
N TYR A 53 -4.30 -29.28 30.39
CA TYR A 53 -3.58 -28.32 29.53
C TYR A 53 -3.40 -27.00 30.27
N GLU A 54 -2.21 -26.43 30.21
CA GLU A 54 -1.86 -25.10 30.65
C GLU A 54 -1.46 -24.25 29.44
N PHE A 55 -2.26 -23.23 29.13
CA PHE A 55 -2.09 -22.37 27.95
C PHE A 55 -1.35 -21.10 28.36
N SER A 56 -0.35 -20.71 27.58
CA SER A 56 0.27 -19.41 27.66
C SER A 56 -0.64 -18.33 27.04
N PHE A 57 -0.34 -17.07 27.30
CA PHE A 57 -1.02 -15.97 26.61
C PHE A 57 -0.86 -16.06 25.09
N GLN A 58 0.29 -16.49 24.63
CA GLN A 58 0.59 -16.71 23.21
C GLN A 58 -0.33 -17.77 22.58
N ASP A 59 -0.60 -18.87 23.28
CA ASP A 59 -1.57 -19.89 22.83
C ASP A 59 -2.98 -19.32 22.67
N VAL A 60 -3.40 -18.41 23.55
CA VAL A 60 -4.70 -17.74 23.45
C VAL A 60 -4.77 -16.87 22.21
N VAL A 61 -3.70 -16.12 21.91
CA VAL A 61 -3.61 -15.28 20.70
C VAL A 61 -3.66 -16.13 19.43
N LEU A 62 -2.91 -17.25 19.39
CA LEU A 62 -2.92 -18.19 18.26
C LEU A 62 -4.31 -18.80 18.03
N LEU A 63 -5.00 -19.22 19.09
CA LEU A 63 -6.36 -19.76 18.99
C LEU A 63 -7.35 -18.72 18.46
N ARG A 64 -7.24 -17.49 18.93
CA ARG A 64 -8.10 -16.38 18.47
C ARG A 64 -7.84 -16.06 16.98
N ALA A 65 -6.57 -16.04 16.58
CA ALA A 65 -6.17 -15.86 15.18
C ALA A 65 -6.68 -17.02 14.31
N ALA A 66 -6.50 -18.28 14.74
CA ALA A 66 -6.99 -19.45 14.03
C ALA A 66 -8.50 -19.37 13.77
N LEU A 67 -9.29 -19.02 14.79
CA LEU A 67 -10.74 -18.87 14.64
C LEU A 67 -11.14 -17.75 13.70
N GLY A 68 -10.46 -16.61 13.77
CA GLY A 68 -10.67 -15.49 12.86
C GLY A 68 -10.41 -15.87 11.40
N LEU A 69 -9.29 -16.56 11.15
CA LEU A 69 -8.92 -17.02 9.81
C LEU A 69 -9.90 -18.06 9.25
N MET A 70 -10.37 -19.00 10.10
CA MET A 70 -11.35 -20.02 9.68
C MET A 70 -12.73 -19.40 9.40
N LYS A 71 -13.13 -18.36 10.13
CA LYS A 71 -14.33 -17.55 9.78
C LYS A 71 -14.15 -16.85 8.42
N GLY A 72 -12.93 -16.43 8.08
CA GLY A 72 -12.56 -15.89 6.77
C GLY A 72 -12.40 -16.95 5.67
N ARG A 73 -12.97 -18.16 5.84
CA ARG A 73 -12.97 -19.29 4.89
C ARG A 73 -11.58 -19.82 4.52
N VAL A 74 -10.55 -19.57 5.31
CA VAL A 74 -9.23 -20.20 5.11
C VAL A 74 -9.29 -21.66 5.57
N PRO A 75 -8.86 -22.63 4.74
CA PRO A 75 -8.85 -24.05 5.13
C PRO A 75 -8.01 -24.30 6.39
N SER A 76 -8.50 -25.14 7.31
CA SER A 76 -7.86 -25.42 8.62
C SER A 76 -6.42 -25.91 8.51
N ARG A 77 -6.10 -26.69 7.46
CA ARG A 77 -4.74 -27.15 7.17
C ARG A 77 -3.81 -25.97 6.88
N ARG A 78 -4.25 -25.02 6.05
CA ARG A 78 -3.50 -23.80 5.69
C ARG A 78 -3.31 -22.90 6.90
N VAL A 79 -4.37 -22.66 7.68
CA VAL A 79 -4.28 -21.89 8.93
C VAL A 79 -3.21 -22.46 9.86
N ARG A 80 -3.21 -23.78 10.09
CA ARG A 80 -2.23 -24.43 10.94
C ARG A 80 -0.80 -24.29 10.43
N THR A 81 -0.58 -24.48 9.12
CA THR A 81 0.74 -24.31 8.51
C THR A 81 1.24 -22.87 8.66
N ALA A 82 0.37 -21.90 8.36
CA ALA A 82 0.70 -20.48 8.48
C ALA A 82 1.07 -20.05 9.90
N LEU A 83 0.27 -20.46 10.90
CA LEU A 83 0.55 -20.12 12.30
C LEU A 83 1.86 -20.75 12.79
N ARG A 84 2.14 -22.00 12.41
CA ARG A 84 3.40 -22.68 12.75
C ARG A 84 4.62 -22.02 12.12
N GLN A 85 4.51 -21.57 10.87
CA GLN A 85 5.59 -20.83 10.22
C GLN A 85 5.78 -19.45 10.83
N LEU A 86 4.69 -18.79 11.20
CA LEU A 86 4.74 -17.49 11.88
C LEU A 86 5.50 -17.57 13.21
N GLU A 87 5.24 -18.61 14.03
CA GLU A 87 5.97 -18.82 15.28
C GLU A 87 7.49 -18.98 15.06
N ARG A 88 7.89 -19.59 13.94
CA ARG A 88 9.31 -19.76 13.58
C ARG A 88 9.97 -18.51 13.02
N GLN A 89 9.16 -17.64 12.39
CA GLN A 89 9.64 -16.41 11.74
C GLN A 89 9.75 -15.23 12.71
N LEU A 90 8.98 -15.26 13.80
CA LEU A 90 9.03 -14.19 14.79
C LEU A 90 10.22 -14.40 15.74
N PRO A 91 10.98 -13.35 16.07
CA PRO A 91 12.00 -13.38 17.10
C PRO A 91 11.43 -13.80 18.46
N ALA A 92 12.21 -14.52 19.27
CA ALA A 92 11.76 -15.06 20.55
C ALA A 92 11.32 -13.99 21.58
N ASP A 93 11.79 -12.77 21.43
CA ASP A 93 11.49 -11.60 22.25
C ASP A 93 10.27 -10.80 21.76
N ARG A 94 9.72 -11.17 20.61
CA ARG A 94 8.61 -10.42 19.98
C ARG A 94 7.27 -11.13 20.20
N PRO A 95 6.35 -10.54 21.01
CA PRO A 95 5.06 -11.16 21.28
C PRO A 95 4.15 -11.12 20.04
N LEU A 96 3.39 -12.18 19.81
CA LEU A 96 2.38 -12.27 18.74
C LEU A 96 1.30 -11.16 18.80
N THR A 97 1.20 -10.47 19.93
CA THR A 97 0.26 -9.35 20.12
C THR A 97 0.63 -8.12 19.32
N GLY A 98 1.88 -8.00 18.87
CA GLY A 98 2.37 -6.90 18.03
C GLY A 98 2.02 -7.07 16.55
N VAL A 99 1.51 -8.23 16.13
CA VAL A 99 1.21 -8.52 14.73
C VAL A 99 -0.28 -8.70 14.49
N ARG A 100 -0.77 -8.22 13.36
CA ARG A 100 -2.15 -8.46 12.90
C ARG A 100 -2.18 -9.62 11.93
N ILE A 101 -3.01 -10.62 12.23
CA ILE A 101 -3.19 -11.80 11.39
C ILE A 101 -4.59 -11.73 10.77
N SER A 102 -4.69 -11.77 9.44
CA SER A 102 -5.95 -11.66 8.70
C SER A 102 -6.04 -12.66 7.55
N ALA A 103 -7.26 -12.92 7.10
CA ALA A 103 -7.53 -13.70 5.89
C ALA A 103 -7.73 -12.73 4.72
N VAL A 104 -7.01 -12.94 3.63
CA VAL A 104 -7.15 -12.19 2.37
C VAL A 104 -7.14 -13.20 1.23
N ASP A 105 -8.20 -13.24 0.46
CA ASP A 105 -8.38 -14.15 -0.69
C ASP A 105 -8.05 -15.62 -0.38
N GLY A 106 -8.50 -16.11 0.78
CA GLY A 106 -8.26 -17.48 1.23
C GLY A 106 -6.82 -17.77 1.68
N ASN A 107 -5.96 -16.76 1.78
CA ASN A 107 -4.59 -16.84 2.30
C ASN A 107 -4.47 -16.19 3.67
N VAL A 108 -3.46 -16.63 4.43
CA VAL A 108 -3.10 -15.99 5.70
C VAL A 108 -2.11 -14.87 5.44
N VAL A 109 -2.44 -13.68 5.90
CA VAL A 109 -1.59 -12.50 5.81
C VAL A 109 -1.29 -11.99 7.20
N VAL A 110 -0.03 -11.80 7.51
CA VAL A 110 0.46 -11.23 8.77
C VAL A 110 0.96 -9.82 8.51
N ARG A 111 0.62 -8.90 9.41
CA ARG A 111 1.06 -7.51 9.37
C ARG A 111 1.73 -7.13 10.68
N ASP A 112 2.88 -6.49 10.55
CA ASP A 112 3.65 -5.93 11.65
C ASP A 112 4.09 -4.51 11.28
N GLY A 113 3.44 -3.53 11.87
CA GLY A 113 3.62 -2.13 11.48
C GLY A 113 3.28 -1.92 10.00
N GLY A 114 4.24 -1.48 9.21
CA GLY A 114 4.08 -1.26 7.77
C GLY A 114 4.44 -2.48 6.89
N THR A 115 4.79 -3.63 7.46
CA THR A 115 5.18 -4.82 6.70
C THR A 115 4.10 -5.89 6.76
N ALA A 116 3.72 -6.46 5.62
CA ALA A 116 2.83 -7.60 5.53
C ALA A 116 3.52 -8.76 4.83
N TRP A 117 3.27 -10.00 5.24
CA TRP A 117 3.81 -11.19 4.57
C TRP A 117 2.88 -12.38 4.69
N ARG A 118 3.10 -13.37 3.82
CA ARG A 118 2.47 -14.70 3.91
C ARG A 118 3.40 -15.63 4.67
N PRO A 119 3.03 -16.11 5.87
CA PRO A 119 3.90 -16.99 6.64
C PRO A 119 4.22 -18.29 5.92
N GLU A 120 3.29 -18.79 5.09
CA GLU A 120 3.40 -20.06 4.38
C GLU A 120 4.56 -20.07 3.36
N SER A 121 4.79 -18.96 2.66
CA SER A 121 5.80 -18.84 1.61
C SER A 121 6.98 -17.95 2.01
N GLY A 122 6.92 -17.27 3.15
CA GLY A 122 7.88 -16.22 3.52
C GLY A 122 7.78 -14.97 2.62
N GLN A 123 6.85 -14.95 1.67
CA GLN A 123 6.66 -13.84 0.75
C GLN A 123 6.21 -12.61 1.51
N VAL A 124 7.03 -11.57 1.51
CA VAL A 124 6.65 -10.26 2.05
C VAL A 124 5.60 -9.69 1.12
N LEU A 125 4.40 -9.51 1.67
CA LEU A 125 3.35 -8.76 1.04
C LEU A 125 3.50 -7.34 1.54
N PHE A 126 4.02 -6.50 0.70
CA PHE A 126 3.92 -5.08 0.96
C PHE A 126 2.43 -4.76 1.06
N SER A 127 2.02 -4.06 2.12
CA SER A 127 0.60 -3.87 2.47
C SER A 127 -0.04 -2.79 1.59
N PHE A 128 -0.02 -3.03 0.28
CA PHE A 128 -0.58 -2.15 -0.73
C PHE A 128 -2.10 -2.30 -0.90
N LEU A 129 -2.70 -3.32 -0.28
CA LEU A 129 -4.12 -3.65 -0.43
C LEU A 129 -5.04 -3.02 0.62
N THR A 130 -4.52 -2.25 1.57
CA THR A 130 -5.35 -1.72 2.68
C THR A 130 -5.24 -0.22 2.91
N ASP A 131 -4.39 0.47 2.17
CA ASP A 131 -4.50 1.91 2.08
C ASP A 131 -5.66 2.23 1.12
N PRO A 132 -6.68 2.99 1.55
CA PRO A 132 -7.72 3.47 0.64
C PRO A 132 -7.14 4.29 -0.52
N LEU A 133 -5.93 4.83 -0.39
CA LEU A 133 -5.15 5.48 -1.45
C LEU A 133 -4.60 4.48 -2.48
N ALA A 134 -4.35 3.22 -2.11
CA ALA A 134 -3.84 2.18 -3.01
C ALA A 134 -4.92 1.56 -3.93
N ARG A 135 -6.19 1.88 -3.75
CA ARG A 135 -7.29 1.37 -4.58
C ARG A 135 -7.46 2.11 -5.90
N ARG A 136 -6.83 3.29 -6.05
CA ARG A 136 -6.72 4.02 -7.31
C ARG A 136 -5.33 4.65 -7.33
N ALA A 137 -4.49 4.19 -8.24
CA ALA A 137 -3.34 4.97 -8.64
C ALA A 137 -3.87 6.35 -9.03
N LYS A 138 -3.52 7.36 -8.25
CA LYS A 138 -4.04 8.70 -8.45
C LYS A 138 -3.30 9.31 -9.62
N VAL A 139 -4.03 9.59 -10.70
CA VAL A 139 -3.50 10.38 -11.81
C VAL A 139 -3.27 11.79 -11.30
N LEU A 140 -2.05 12.32 -11.48
CA LEU A 140 -1.66 13.61 -10.95
C LEU A 140 -1.88 14.71 -11.98
N PRO A 141 -2.45 15.87 -11.59
CA PRO A 141 -2.54 17.04 -12.47
C PRO A 141 -1.16 17.69 -12.65
N ALA A 142 -0.94 18.31 -13.78
CA ALA A 142 0.16 19.23 -13.95
C ALA A 142 -0.06 20.48 -13.07
N THR A 143 0.93 20.85 -12.28
CA THR A 143 0.79 21.91 -11.25
C THR A 143 1.80 23.04 -11.39
N ARG A 144 2.43 23.25 -12.53
CA ARG A 144 3.40 24.34 -12.67
C ARG A 144 2.69 25.69 -12.66
N PRO A 145 2.93 26.56 -11.65
CA PRO A 145 2.48 27.93 -11.73
C PRO A 145 3.30 28.66 -12.80
N ARG A 146 2.67 29.03 -13.89
CA ARG A 146 3.29 29.89 -14.91
C ARG A 146 3.20 31.37 -14.50
N PRO A 147 4.19 32.21 -14.84
CA PRO A 147 4.12 33.64 -14.56
C PRO A 147 2.92 34.26 -15.27
N ARG A 148 2.03 34.89 -14.53
CA ARG A 148 0.87 35.62 -15.05
C ARG A 148 1.33 36.74 -15.98
N ASN A 149 0.94 36.63 -17.23
CA ASN A 149 1.09 37.74 -18.17
C ASN A 149 -0.09 38.71 -17.99
N ASN A 150 0.13 39.83 -17.34
CA ASN A 150 -0.88 40.84 -16.99
C ASN A 150 -1.32 41.72 -18.16
N GLY A 151 -1.46 41.20 -19.36
CA GLY A 151 -2.06 41.92 -20.48
C GLY A 151 -3.57 41.70 -20.51
N ARG A 152 -4.37 42.76 -20.50
CA ARG A 152 -5.84 42.75 -20.71
C ARG A 152 -6.18 42.12 -22.07
N ARG A 153 -6.19 40.81 -22.20
CA ARG A 153 -6.71 40.05 -23.33
C ARG A 153 -8.01 39.35 -22.95
N ARG A 154 -8.86 39.06 -23.93
CA ARG A 154 -10.06 38.24 -23.67
C ARG A 154 -9.65 36.85 -23.15
N PRO A 155 -10.46 36.20 -22.24
CA PRO A 155 -10.07 34.93 -21.57
C PRO A 155 -9.78 33.77 -22.53
N ASP A 156 -10.03 33.89 -23.83
CA ASP A 156 -9.89 32.81 -24.81
C ASP A 156 -8.81 33.16 -25.88
N ASP A 157 -7.98 34.20 -25.67
CA ASP A 157 -7.05 34.70 -26.69
C ASP A 157 -5.70 33.99 -26.73
N ASN A 158 -5.35 33.17 -25.73
CA ASN A 158 -4.09 32.41 -25.72
C ASN A 158 -4.24 31.05 -25.03
N ALA A 159 -3.26 30.18 -25.23
CA ALA A 159 -3.26 28.81 -24.70
C ALA A 159 -3.25 28.76 -23.17
N ASP A 160 -2.50 29.66 -22.52
CA ASP A 160 -2.41 29.67 -21.04
C ASP A 160 -3.75 30.07 -20.40
N ASP A 161 -4.48 31.05 -20.98
CA ASP A 161 -5.80 31.44 -20.46
C ASP A 161 -6.83 30.33 -20.64
N CYS A 162 -6.79 29.60 -21.75
CA CYS A 162 -7.62 28.42 -21.96
C CYS A 162 -7.28 27.29 -20.97
N PHE A 163 -5.99 27.07 -20.70
CA PHE A 163 -5.52 26.10 -19.73
C PHE A 163 -6.00 26.44 -18.30
N GLU A 164 -5.79 27.70 -17.85
CA GLU A 164 -6.27 28.17 -16.54
C GLU A 164 -7.80 28.03 -16.42
N ARG A 165 -8.54 28.36 -17.48
CA ARG A 165 -9.98 28.15 -17.52
C ARG A 165 -10.37 26.67 -17.34
N GLY A 166 -9.63 25.77 -17.99
CA GLY A 166 -9.82 24.33 -17.82
C GLY A 166 -9.64 23.89 -16.38
N LEU A 167 -8.63 24.40 -15.67
CA LEU A 167 -8.41 24.13 -14.25
C LEU A 167 -9.56 24.63 -13.36
N ILE A 168 -10.10 25.83 -13.66
CA ILE A 168 -11.22 26.40 -12.91
C ILE A 168 -12.47 25.54 -13.10
N LEU A 169 -12.84 25.25 -14.37
CA LEU A 169 -14.03 24.45 -14.70
C LEU A 169 -13.97 23.05 -14.07
N GLU A 170 -12.76 22.46 -14.02
CA GLU A 170 -12.57 21.19 -13.36
C GLU A 170 -12.82 21.27 -11.84
N GLN A 171 -12.33 22.33 -11.18
CA GLN A 171 -12.61 22.58 -9.75
C GLN A 171 -14.11 22.79 -9.46
N GLU A 172 -14.84 23.39 -10.40
CA GLU A 172 -16.29 23.57 -10.33
C GLU A 172 -17.08 22.29 -10.65
N GLY A 173 -16.40 21.25 -11.15
CA GLY A 173 -17.00 19.96 -11.52
C GLY A 173 -17.57 19.94 -12.94
N ASP A 174 -17.39 20.99 -13.74
CA ASP A 174 -17.72 21.01 -15.16
C ASP A 174 -16.60 20.35 -15.98
N LEU A 175 -16.61 19.02 -15.98
CA LEU A 175 -15.60 18.23 -16.70
C LEU A 175 -15.71 18.37 -18.22
N VAL A 176 -16.92 18.64 -18.73
CA VAL A 176 -17.13 18.86 -20.18
C VAL A 176 -16.53 20.18 -20.62
N GLY A 177 -16.79 21.24 -19.87
CA GLY A 177 -16.18 22.54 -20.11
C GLY A 177 -14.65 22.53 -19.95
N ALA A 178 -14.15 21.82 -18.91
CA ALA A 178 -12.73 21.64 -18.68
C ALA A 178 -12.03 20.96 -19.87
N ARG A 179 -12.63 19.89 -20.41
CA ARG A 179 -12.12 19.20 -21.61
C ARG A 179 -12.00 20.14 -22.78
N GLN A 180 -13.08 20.87 -23.12
CA GLN A 180 -13.08 21.82 -24.23
C GLN A 180 -12.01 22.91 -24.06
N ALA A 181 -11.82 23.38 -22.83
CA ALA A 181 -10.83 24.39 -22.53
C ALA A 181 -9.39 23.85 -22.70
N TYR A 182 -9.10 22.61 -22.27
CA TYR A 182 -7.80 21.99 -22.50
C TYR A 182 -7.55 21.67 -23.98
N GLU A 183 -8.56 21.16 -24.71
CA GLU A 183 -8.48 20.93 -26.15
C GLU A 183 -8.17 22.27 -26.90
N ARG A 184 -8.84 23.35 -26.52
CA ARG A 184 -8.59 24.66 -27.09
C ARG A 184 -7.18 25.17 -26.76
N SER A 185 -6.69 24.92 -25.55
CA SER A 185 -5.33 25.26 -25.15
C SER A 185 -4.29 24.54 -26.03
N ILE A 186 -4.47 23.27 -26.32
CA ILE A 186 -3.61 22.46 -27.18
C ILE A 186 -3.65 22.97 -28.65
N GLU A 187 -4.84 23.33 -29.17
CA GLU A 187 -4.98 23.90 -30.51
C GLU A 187 -4.19 25.21 -30.65
N LEU A 188 -4.13 26.01 -29.59
CA LEU A 188 -3.45 27.31 -29.59
C LEU A 188 -1.93 27.16 -29.34
N ASP A 189 -1.51 26.18 -28.56
CA ASP A 189 -0.12 25.86 -28.30
C ASP A 189 0.06 24.33 -28.18
N PRO A 190 0.43 23.66 -29.28
CA PRO A 190 0.68 22.21 -29.27
C PRO A 190 1.88 21.77 -28.41
N GLU A 191 2.75 22.70 -28.01
CA GLU A 191 3.89 22.39 -27.13
C GLU A 191 3.54 22.48 -25.64
N LEU A 192 2.30 22.80 -25.29
CA LEU A 192 1.85 22.93 -23.92
C LEU A 192 1.58 21.55 -23.28
N GLY A 193 2.62 20.86 -22.82
CA GLY A 193 2.57 19.53 -22.25
C GLY A 193 1.59 19.40 -21.07
N ASP A 194 1.48 20.44 -20.22
CA ASP A 194 0.56 20.46 -19.08
C ASP A 194 -0.92 20.31 -19.51
N ALA A 195 -1.31 20.83 -20.67
CA ALA A 195 -2.66 20.69 -21.19
C ALA A 195 -2.96 19.23 -21.60
N TYR A 196 -1.99 18.56 -22.22
CA TYR A 196 -2.09 17.15 -22.56
C TYR A 196 -2.20 16.28 -21.29
N VAL A 197 -1.40 16.57 -20.26
CA VAL A 197 -1.48 15.83 -18.97
C VAL A 197 -2.87 15.95 -18.36
N ASN A 198 -3.45 17.15 -18.30
CA ASN A 198 -4.75 17.35 -17.67
C ASN A 198 -5.89 16.79 -18.52
N LEU A 199 -5.84 16.94 -19.85
CA LEU A 199 -6.80 16.32 -20.75
C LEU A 199 -6.74 14.78 -20.65
N GLY A 200 -5.54 14.21 -20.68
CA GLY A 200 -5.33 12.77 -20.51
C GLY A 200 -5.88 12.25 -19.17
N ARG A 201 -5.75 13.04 -18.11
CA ARG A 201 -6.30 12.71 -16.81
C ARG A 201 -7.83 12.65 -16.81
N LEU A 202 -8.51 13.53 -17.52
CA LEU A 202 -9.98 13.46 -17.66
C LEU A 202 -10.40 12.17 -18.38
N PHE A 203 -9.76 11.80 -19.48
CA PHE A 203 -10.04 10.52 -20.17
C PHE A 203 -9.72 9.31 -19.29
N HIS A 204 -8.63 9.36 -18.52
CA HIS A 204 -8.28 8.26 -17.61
C HIS A 204 -9.32 8.07 -16.51
N GLN A 205 -9.87 9.16 -15.96
CA GLN A 205 -10.95 9.12 -14.98
C GLN A 205 -12.26 8.53 -15.55
N GLU A 206 -12.51 8.73 -16.83
CA GLU A 206 -13.63 8.13 -17.56
C GLU A 206 -13.40 6.64 -17.90
N GLY A 207 -12.19 6.13 -17.67
CA GLY A 207 -11.80 4.74 -17.95
C GLY A 207 -11.23 4.53 -19.36
N ASP A 208 -11.05 5.57 -20.16
CA ASP A 208 -10.43 5.51 -21.48
C ASP A 208 -8.90 5.59 -21.35
N ALA A 209 -8.29 4.49 -20.91
CA ALA A 209 -6.84 4.42 -20.74
C ALA A 209 -6.07 4.52 -22.06
N ILE A 210 -6.71 4.22 -23.21
CA ILE A 210 -6.05 4.29 -24.52
C ILE A 210 -5.84 5.75 -24.88
N ARG A 211 -6.91 6.55 -24.91
CA ARG A 211 -6.80 8.00 -25.20
C ARG A 211 -5.94 8.73 -24.18
N ALA A 212 -6.07 8.36 -22.90
CA ALA A 212 -5.21 8.91 -21.86
C ALA A 212 -3.73 8.65 -22.15
N GLY A 213 -3.37 7.42 -22.53
CA GLY A 213 -2.00 7.05 -22.88
C GLY A 213 -1.45 7.83 -24.08
N GLU A 214 -2.25 8.04 -25.14
CA GLU A 214 -1.89 8.85 -26.31
C GLU A 214 -1.58 10.29 -25.88
N LEU A 215 -2.43 10.90 -25.07
CA LEU A 215 -2.25 12.27 -24.58
C LEU A 215 -1.03 12.41 -23.66
N TYR A 216 -0.82 11.44 -22.76
CA TYR A 216 0.39 11.45 -21.91
C TYR A 216 1.67 11.23 -22.71
N SER A 217 1.62 10.43 -23.79
CA SER A 217 2.76 10.30 -24.70
C SER A 217 3.10 11.65 -25.33
N GLN A 218 2.11 12.37 -25.84
CA GLN A 218 2.32 13.73 -26.36
C GLN A 218 2.86 14.68 -25.30
N ALA A 219 2.40 14.57 -24.05
CA ALA A 219 2.95 15.35 -22.96
C ALA A 219 4.44 15.06 -22.73
N THR A 220 4.86 13.77 -22.79
CA THR A 220 6.28 13.40 -22.64
C THR A 220 7.12 13.81 -23.83
N ASP A 221 6.55 13.93 -25.02
CA ASP A 221 7.24 14.45 -26.20
C ASP A 221 7.49 15.95 -26.08
N CYS A 222 6.49 16.71 -25.59
CA CYS A 222 6.62 18.15 -25.34
C CYS A 222 7.55 18.47 -24.16
N GLN A 223 7.49 17.66 -23.10
CA GLN A 223 8.23 17.86 -21.85
C GLN A 223 8.90 16.56 -21.39
N PRO A 224 10.05 16.18 -22.00
CA PRO A 224 10.71 14.90 -21.69
C PRO A 224 11.24 14.74 -20.25
N ASP A 225 11.35 15.84 -19.53
CA ASP A 225 11.80 15.86 -18.13
C ASP A 225 10.67 16.18 -17.15
N ASP A 226 9.40 15.98 -17.55
CA ASP A 226 8.29 16.07 -16.62
C ASP A 226 8.00 14.70 -15.96
N PRO A 227 8.30 14.54 -14.66
CA PRO A 227 8.08 13.28 -13.97
C PRO A 227 6.59 12.91 -13.84
N VAL A 228 5.68 13.91 -13.86
CA VAL A 228 4.23 13.70 -13.76
C VAL A 228 3.69 13.13 -15.06
N ALA A 229 4.13 13.63 -16.21
CA ALA A 229 3.75 13.09 -17.51
C ALA A 229 4.18 11.62 -17.64
N HIS A 230 5.44 11.29 -17.31
CA HIS A 230 5.93 9.92 -17.33
C HIS A 230 5.18 9.02 -16.36
N TYR A 231 4.90 9.47 -15.15
CA TYR A 231 4.14 8.73 -14.16
C TYR A 231 2.72 8.40 -14.66
N ASN A 232 2.01 9.37 -15.22
CA ASN A 232 0.65 9.19 -15.73
C ASN A 232 0.62 8.29 -16.98
N LEU A 233 1.61 8.41 -17.85
CA LEU A 233 1.77 7.50 -19.00
C LEU A 233 1.98 6.06 -18.52
N ALA A 234 2.83 5.85 -17.51
CA ALA A 234 3.03 4.52 -16.94
C ALA A 234 1.74 3.92 -16.35
N LEU A 235 0.90 4.74 -15.70
CA LEU A 235 -0.41 4.30 -15.21
C LEU A 235 -1.32 3.84 -16.36
N ALA A 236 -1.44 4.65 -17.41
CA ALA A 236 -2.26 4.32 -18.56
C ALA A 236 -1.78 3.04 -19.26
N LEU A 237 -0.46 2.88 -19.42
CA LEU A 237 0.15 1.66 -19.99
C LEU A 237 -0.08 0.43 -19.10
N GLU A 238 -0.05 0.57 -17.77
CA GLU A 238 -0.38 -0.53 -16.85
C GLU A 238 -1.85 -0.98 -17.00
N ASP A 239 -2.78 -0.04 -17.15
CA ASP A 239 -4.19 -0.33 -17.38
C ASP A 239 -4.42 -1.00 -18.75
N GLN A 240 -3.66 -0.62 -19.78
CA GLN A 240 -3.62 -1.25 -21.10
C GLN A 240 -2.90 -2.62 -21.10
N LYS A 241 -2.33 -3.05 -19.96
CA LYS A 241 -1.54 -4.29 -19.80
C LYS A 241 -0.18 -4.26 -20.52
N ASN A 242 0.27 -3.13 -20.97
CA ASN A 242 1.63 -2.94 -21.49
C ASN A 242 2.63 -2.72 -20.35
N LEU A 243 2.90 -3.80 -19.61
CA LEU A 243 3.67 -3.74 -18.37
C LEU A 243 5.16 -3.40 -18.58
N PRO A 244 5.84 -3.86 -19.67
CA PRO A 244 7.23 -3.48 -19.91
C PRO A 244 7.44 -1.98 -20.08
N ASP A 245 6.60 -1.34 -20.89
CA ASP A 245 6.69 0.10 -21.14
C ASP A 245 6.27 0.90 -19.89
N ALA A 246 5.26 0.43 -19.14
CA ALA A 246 4.89 1.02 -17.87
C ALA A 246 6.09 1.06 -16.88
N VAL A 247 6.87 -0.02 -16.77
CA VAL A 247 8.10 -0.06 -15.94
C VAL A 247 9.10 0.99 -16.42
N SER A 248 9.30 1.13 -17.73
CA SER A 248 10.23 2.11 -18.31
C SER A 248 9.87 3.54 -17.94
N HIS A 249 8.59 3.89 -18.08
CA HIS A 249 8.11 5.24 -17.76
C HIS A 249 8.07 5.51 -16.25
N TYR A 250 7.71 4.56 -15.40
CA TYR A 250 7.88 4.73 -13.96
C TYR A 250 9.34 4.94 -13.56
N ARG A 251 10.29 4.21 -14.18
CA ARG A 251 11.73 4.43 -13.94
C ARG A 251 12.13 5.85 -14.33
N ARG A 252 11.70 6.31 -15.51
CA ARG A 252 12.01 7.66 -15.93
C ARG A 252 11.48 8.69 -14.94
N ALA A 253 10.26 8.53 -14.43
CA ALA A 253 9.67 9.41 -13.43
C ALA A 253 10.52 9.48 -12.15
N VAL A 254 11.02 8.35 -11.62
CA VAL A 254 11.85 8.34 -10.40
C VAL A 254 13.30 8.76 -10.66
N GLU A 255 13.79 8.67 -11.89
CA GLU A 255 15.08 9.23 -12.28
C GLU A 255 15.04 10.76 -12.31
N ILE A 256 13.98 11.34 -12.85
CA ILE A 256 13.78 12.79 -12.92
C ILE A 256 13.51 13.36 -11.53
N ALA A 257 12.64 12.70 -10.76
CA ALA A 257 12.25 13.11 -9.42
C ALA A 257 12.47 11.95 -8.42
N PRO A 258 13.66 11.84 -7.80
CA PRO A 258 13.99 10.77 -6.86
C PRO A 258 13.19 10.78 -5.56
N ASP A 259 12.48 11.85 -5.27
CA ASP A 259 11.58 12.02 -4.13
C ASP A 259 10.10 11.79 -4.48
N PHE A 260 9.80 11.37 -5.71
CA PHE A 260 8.45 11.09 -6.15
C PHE A 260 7.92 9.78 -5.56
N ALA A 261 7.34 9.88 -4.36
CA ALA A 261 6.92 8.74 -3.56
C ALA A 261 5.95 7.81 -4.31
N ASP A 262 4.90 8.37 -4.98
CA ASP A 262 3.89 7.57 -5.69
C ASP A 262 4.51 6.78 -6.86
N ALA A 263 5.49 7.35 -7.55
CA ALA A 263 6.19 6.67 -8.65
C ALA A 263 7.05 5.50 -8.13
N HIS A 264 7.77 5.68 -7.02
CA HIS A 264 8.50 4.60 -6.36
C HIS A 264 7.56 3.48 -5.91
N PHE A 265 6.41 3.85 -5.36
CA PHE A 265 5.41 2.89 -4.93
C PHE A 265 4.89 2.04 -6.09
N ASN A 266 4.40 2.67 -7.16
CA ASN A 266 3.80 1.98 -8.29
C ASN A 266 4.83 1.14 -9.05
N LEU A 267 6.05 1.66 -9.24
CA LEU A 267 7.16 0.89 -9.82
C LEU A 267 7.47 -0.35 -9.00
N GLY A 268 7.60 -0.20 -7.68
CA GLY A 268 7.87 -1.34 -6.78
C GLY A 268 6.78 -2.40 -6.83
N ARG A 269 5.51 -1.98 -6.80
CA ARG A 269 4.35 -2.88 -6.92
C ARG A 269 4.32 -3.61 -8.27
N LEU A 270 4.61 -2.90 -9.36
CA LEU A 270 4.62 -3.48 -10.70
C LEU A 270 5.77 -4.48 -10.88
N LEU A 271 6.97 -4.14 -10.40
CA LEU A 271 8.14 -5.03 -10.41
C LEU A 271 7.90 -6.31 -9.60
N ASP A 272 7.23 -6.21 -8.45
CA ASP A 272 6.86 -7.38 -7.64
C ASP A 272 5.91 -8.32 -8.39
N ARG A 273 4.88 -7.78 -9.06
CA ARG A 273 3.98 -8.54 -9.94
C ARG A 273 4.71 -9.25 -11.08
N LEU A 274 5.78 -8.65 -11.58
CA LEU A 274 6.63 -9.22 -12.65
C LEU A 274 7.68 -10.19 -12.13
N GLY A 275 7.71 -10.50 -10.82
CA GLY A 275 8.68 -11.41 -10.21
C GLY A 275 10.07 -10.80 -9.97
N ARG A 276 10.24 -9.49 -10.21
CA ARG A 276 11.51 -8.76 -10.03
C ARG A 276 11.66 -8.28 -8.59
N HIS A 277 11.57 -9.20 -7.63
CA HIS A 277 11.42 -8.90 -6.20
C HIS A 277 12.56 -8.06 -5.60
N THR A 278 13.82 -8.30 -6.02
CA THR A 278 14.97 -7.54 -5.50
C THR A 278 14.87 -6.06 -5.87
N GLU A 279 14.43 -5.74 -7.09
CA GLU A 279 14.25 -4.37 -7.54
C GLU A 279 13.02 -3.73 -6.89
N ALA A 280 11.93 -4.49 -6.80
CA ALA A 280 10.72 -4.06 -6.11
C ALA A 280 11.02 -3.57 -4.69
N VAL A 281 11.76 -4.37 -3.91
CA VAL A 281 12.13 -4.03 -2.53
C VAL A 281 12.90 -2.71 -2.46
N ARG A 282 13.83 -2.44 -3.38
CA ARG A 282 14.60 -1.18 -3.39
C ARG A 282 13.68 0.04 -3.50
N HIS A 283 12.76 0.04 -4.48
CA HIS A 283 11.83 1.15 -4.69
C HIS A 283 10.85 1.33 -3.53
N LEU A 284 10.36 0.24 -2.97
CA LEU A 284 9.45 0.28 -1.83
C LEU A 284 10.12 0.75 -0.52
N LEU A 285 11.41 0.49 -0.35
CA LEU A 285 12.18 1.06 0.77
C LEU A 285 12.37 2.58 0.60
N VAL A 286 12.60 3.06 -0.63
CA VAL A 286 12.64 4.51 -0.90
C VAL A 286 11.29 5.15 -0.58
N TYR A 287 10.18 4.61 -1.09
CA TYR A 287 8.83 5.06 -0.75
C TYR A 287 8.61 5.16 0.75
N LYS A 288 8.95 4.09 1.50
CA LYS A 288 8.79 4.06 2.96
C LYS A 288 9.61 5.14 3.66
N ARG A 289 10.81 5.45 3.16
CA ARG A 289 11.64 6.53 3.69
C ARG A 289 10.98 7.89 3.46
N LEU A 290 10.57 8.18 2.22
CA LEU A 290 9.93 9.43 1.84
C LEU A 290 8.66 9.71 2.66
N MET A 291 7.85 8.66 2.90
CA MET A 291 6.62 8.77 3.72
C MET A 291 6.86 8.96 5.23
N ARG A 292 8.10 8.88 5.71
CA ARG A 292 8.47 9.16 7.11
C ARG A 292 9.03 10.57 7.28
N GLU A 293 9.53 11.14 6.20
CA GLU A 293 10.15 12.45 6.15
C GLU A 293 9.13 13.55 5.78
N SER A 294 7.94 13.14 5.30
CA SER A 294 6.77 14.01 5.04
C SER A 294 5.86 14.12 6.26
#